data_6fcbda46dc77622721d346c232e9bac9
#
_entry.id   6fcbda46dc77622721d346c232e9bac9
#
_cell.length_a   1.000
_cell.length_b   1.000
_cell.length_c   1.000
_cell.angle_alpha   90.00
_cell.angle_beta   90.00
_cell.angle_gamma   90.00
#
_symmetry.space_group_name_H-M   'P 1'
#
loop_
_entity.id
_entity.type
_entity.pdbx_description
1 polymer ?
#
loop_
_entity_poly.entity_id
_entity_poly.type
_entity_poly.pdbx_seq_one_letter_code
_entity_poly.pdbx_strand_id
1 'polypeptide(L)'
;GVYKFSMAISPLDCMGCGVCTHVCPVGALTMQPLESQEDQQPVFDYMVAKVAEKKELQDFTVKGSQFRQPMLEFSGSCAGCAETSYARLVTQLFGDRMYISNATGCSSIWGGPGATSPYCTDKNGHGPAWCNSLFEDNAEHGFGMYVGQEKIREDLMSKTEQLIAIEWTQPALKEAAQKWLNTKDDGNANAEATKEYVAALQANIATVDELAAVPKFAEHAAELKAKGEKFCDCDACKLVAEILDKKDYLSKKSVWIFGGDGWAYDIGYGGLDHILASGRNVKVLVMDTE
;
A
#
# COMPACT_ATOMS: atom_id res chain seq x y z
N GLY A 1 23.77 -14.90 -18.26
CA GLY A 1 23.00 -14.10 -17.30
C GLY A 1 23.01 -14.77 -15.93
N VAL A 2 22.90 -13.97 -14.90
CA VAL A 2 22.88 -14.45 -13.50
C VAL A 2 21.54 -15.10 -13.15
N TYR A 3 20.45 -14.65 -13.80
CA TYR A 3 19.09 -15.12 -13.52
C TYR A 3 18.52 -15.90 -14.71
N LYS A 4 17.68 -16.89 -14.41
CA LYS A 4 16.84 -17.56 -15.40
C LYS A 4 15.48 -16.89 -15.41
N PHE A 5 14.96 -16.63 -16.61
CA PHE A 5 13.59 -16.14 -16.80
C PHE A 5 12.63 -17.32 -16.79
N SER A 6 11.53 -17.17 -16.08
CA SER A 6 10.38 -18.07 -16.13
C SER A 6 9.10 -17.23 -16.14
N MET A 7 8.12 -17.66 -16.89
CA MET A 7 6.77 -17.10 -16.90
C MET A 7 5.84 -18.13 -16.30
N ALA A 8 5.12 -17.75 -15.27
CA ALA A 8 4.07 -18.55 -14.68
C ALA A 8 2.74 -17.81 -14.78
N ILE A 9 1.66 -18.54 -14.86
CA ILE A 9 0.29 -18.04 -14.81
C ILE A 9 -0.47 -18.88 -13.78
N SER A 10 -1.45 -18.28 -13.12
CA SER A 10 -2.41 -19.02 -12.29
C SER A 10 -3.46 -19.66 -13.20
N PRO A 11 -3.51 -20.99 -13.36
CA PRO A 11 -4.55 -21.61 -14.17
C PRO A 11 -5.94 -21.40 -13.60
N LEU A 12 -6.07 -21.37 -12.27
CA LEU A 12 -7.38 -21.23 -11.59
C LEU A 12 -7.97 -19.83 -11.74
N ASP A 13 -7.13 -18.79 -11.92
CA ASP A 13 -7.58 -17.42 -12.10
C ASP A 13 -7.66 -17.01 -13.59
N CYS A 14 -7.12 -17.81 -14.49
CA CYS A 14 -7.11 -17.51 -15.93
C CYS A 14 -8.51 -17.61 -16.53
N MET A 15 -8.99 -16.52 -17.11
CA MET A 15 -10.32 -16.44 -17.77
C MET A 15 -10.40 -17.17 -19.11
N GLY A 16 -9.28 -17.63 -19.67
CA GLY A 16 -9.26 -18.30 -20.96
C GLY A 16 -9.52 -17.38 -22.19
N CYS A 17 -9.32 -16.06 -22.07
CA CYS A 17 -9.63 -15.10 -23.13
C CYS A 17 -8.74 -15.20 -24.39
N GLY A 18 -7.59 -15.89 -24.31
CA GLY A 18 -6.70 -16.16 -25.45
C GLY A 18 -5.85 -14.97 -25.91
N VAL A 19 -5.99 -13.76 -25.35
CA VAL A 19 -5.24 -12.57 -25.79
C VAL A 19 -3.73 -12.80 -25.76
N CYS A 20 -3.21 -13.38 -24.69
CA CYS A 20 -1.77 -13.66 -24.54
C CYS A 20 -1.21 -14.57 -25.62
N THR A 21 -2.00 -15.54 -26.11
CA THR A 21 -1.58 -16.45 -27.19
C THR A 21 -1.57 -15.76 -28.53
N HIS A 22 -2.51 -14.84 -28.77
CA HIS A 22 -2.58 -14.07 -30.02
C HIS A 22 -1.46 -13.03 -30.15
N VAL A 23 -1.06 -12.42 -29.03
CA VAL A 23 -0.01 -11.38 -29.06
C VAL A 23 1.41 -11.93 -28.92
N CYS A 24 1.57 -13.22 -28.65
CA CYS A 24 2.87 -13.83 -28.51
C CYS A 24 3.58 -13.94 -29.88
N PRO A 25 4.66 -13.18 -30.15
CA PRO A 25 5.22 -13.09 -31.50
C PRO A 25 5.93 -14.39 -31.95
N VAL A 26 6.23 -15.26 -31.01
CA VAL A 26 6.96 -16.52 -31.27
C VAL A 26 6.08 -17.77 -31.00
N GLY A 27 4.80 -17.58 -30.72
CA GLY A 27 3.88 -18.68 -30.46
C GLY A 27 4.26 -19.56 -29.25
N ALA A 28 4.92 -18.98 -28.24
CA ALA A 28 5.39 -19.73 -27.08
C ALA A 28 4.25 -20.04 -26.08
N LEU A 29 3.09 -19.42 -26.24
CA LEU A 29 1.93 -19.60 -25.37
C LEU A 29 0.82 -20.28 -26.15
N THR A 30 0.20 -21.29 -25.54
CA THR A 30 -0.92 -22.03 -26.13
C THR A 30 -2.02 -22.20 -25.10
N MET A 31 -3.28 -22.17 -25.54
CA MET A 31 -4.40 -22.53 -24.68
C MET A 31 -4.46 -24.04 -24.48
N GLN A 32 -4.69 -24.47 -23.24
CA GLN A 32 -4.85 -25.87 -22.87
C GLN A 32 -6.10 -26.03 -21.96
N PRO A 33 -6.70 -27.21 -21.90
CA PRO A 33 -7.74 -27.47 -20.91
C PRO A 33 -7.23 -27.27 -19.48
N LEU A 34 -8.07 -26.66 -18.62
CA LEU A 34 -7.71 -26.32 -17.24
C LEU A 34 -7.20 -27.56 -16.47
N GLU A 35 -7.91 -28.69 -16.60
CA GLU A 35 -7.61 -29.93 -15.90
C GLU A 35 -6.20 -30.46 -16.19
N SER A 36 -5.65 -30.12 -17.36
CA SER A 36 -4.28 -30.50 -17.75
C SER A 36 -3.22 -29.59 -17.19
N GLN A 37 -3.58 -28.48 -16.56
CA GLN A 37 -2.68 -27.42 -16.10
C GLN A 37 -2.75 -27.15 -14.58
N GLU A 38 -3.58 -27.86 -13.84
CA GLU A 38 -3.77 -27.65 -12.39
C GLU A 38 -2.45 -27.78 -11.61
N ASP A 39 -1.55 -28.64 -12.04
CA ASP A 39 -0.21 -28.82 -11.46
C ASP A 39 0.66 -27.55 -11.53
N GLN A 40 0.30 -26.57 -12.35
CA GLN A 40 1.03 -25.29 -12.48
C GLN A 40 0.59 -24.27 -11.40
N GLN A 41 -0.54 -24.47 -10.74
CA GLN A 41 -0.99 -23.57 -9.66
C GLN A 41 0.04 -23.49 -8.52
N PRO A 42 0.54 -24.60 -7.94
CA PRO A 42 1.55 -24.53 -6.90
C PRO A 42 2.86 -23.84 -7.36
N VAL A 43 3.20 -23.90 -8.66
CA VAL A 43 4.37 -23.19 -9.20
C VAL A 43 4.15 -21.68 -9.18
N PHE A 44 2.98 -21.21 -9.59
CA PHE A 44 2.59 -19.80 -9.52
C PHE A 44 2.60 -19.30 -8.07
N ASP A 45 1.96 -20.03 -7.17
CA ASP A 45 1.89 -19.69 -5.74
C ASP A 45 3.28 -19.60 -5.11
N TYR A 46 4.17 -20.54 -5.46
CA TYR A 46 5.57 -20.49 -5.01
C TYR A 46 6.31 -19.25 -5.53
N MET A 47 6.10 -18.90 -6.80
CA MET A 47 6.76 -17.73 -7.39
C MET A 47 6.31 -16.44 -6.70
N VAL A 48 5.02 -16.27 -6.45
CA VAL A 48 4.49 -15.10 -5.74
C VAL A 48 4.99 -15.04 -4.29
N ALA A 49 4.97 -16.17 -3.57
CA ALA A 49 5.29 -16.20 -2.15
C ALA A 49 6.80 -16.17 -1.84
N LYS A 50 7.63 -16.74 -2.70
CA LYS A 50 9.04 -17.05 -2.37
C LYS A 50 10.07 -16.37 -3.26
N VAL A 51 9.73 -16.03 -4.50
CA VAL A 51 10.70 -15.40 -5.40
C VAL A 51 10.85 -13.93 -5.01
N ALA A 52 12.07 -13.54 -4.63
CA ALA A 52 12.35 -12.15 -4.28
C ALA A 52 12.53 -11.29 -5.53
N GLU A 53 12.08 -10.06 -5.46
CA GLU A 53 12.38 -9.03 -6.47
C GLU A 53 13.88 -8.82 -6.61
N LYS A 54 14.31 -8.51 -7.82
CA LYS A 54 15.73 -8.28 -8.14
C LYS A 54 15.98 -6.79 -8.23
N LYS A 55 16.76 -6.25 -7.29
CA LYS A 55 17.06 -4.81 -7.20
C LYS A 55 17.83 -4.29 -8.43
N GLU A 56 18.51 -5.16 -9.15
CA GLU A 56 19.25 -4.84 -10.36
C GLU A 56 18.35 -4.55 -11.57
N LEU A 57 17.09 -4.95 -11.50
CA LEU A 57 16.09 -4.67 -12.52
C LEU A 57 15.46 -3.30 -12.23
N GLN A 58 15.80 -2.34 -13.08
CA GLN A 58 15.37 -0.94 -12.92
C GLN A 58 13.86 -0.81 -13.17
N ASP A 59 13.09 -0.58 -12.12
CA ASP A 59 11.62 -0.54 -12.14
C ASP A 59 11.02 0.66 -12.91
N PHE A 60 11.79 1.71 -13.11
CA PHE A 60 11.39 2.87 -13.90
C PHE A 60 11.52 2.66 -15.44
N THR A 61 11.93 1.50 -15.87
CA THR A 61 11.93 1.12 -17.30
C THR A 61 10.72 0.24 -17.62
N VAL A 62 10.25 0.28 -18.89
CA VAL A 62 9.13 -0.56 -19.35
C VAL A 62 9.38 -2.03 -19.06
N LYS A 63 10.59 -2.53 -19.36
CA LYS A 63 10.96 -3.91 -19.09
C LYS A 63 11.09 -4.21 -17.59
N GLY A 64 11.74 -3.34 -16.85
CA GLY A 64 12.05 -3.57 -15.44
C GLY A 64 10.80 -3.54 -14.55
N SER A 65 9.83 -2.67 -14.84
CA SER A 65 8.57 -2.59 -14.11
C SER A 65 7.79 -3.91 -14.14
N GLN A 66 7.91 -4.69 -15.21
CA GLN A 66 7.21 -5.97 -15.37
C GLN A 66 7.77 -7.10 -14.50
N PHE A 67 8.91 -6.90 -13.83
CA PHE A 67 9.45 -7.82 -12.83
C PHE A 67 9.04 -7.46 -11.38
N ARG A 68 8.28 -6.39 -11.21
CA ARG A 68 7.64 -6.08 -9.93
C ARG A 68 6.36 -6.90 -9.78
N GLN A 69 6.05 -7.31 -8.54
CA GLN A 69 4.79 -7.99 -8.26
C GLN A 69 3.63 -7.04 -8.56
N PRO A 70 2.71 -7.39 -9.44
CA PRO A 70 1.49 -6.63 -9.60
C PRO A 70 0.57 -6.86 -8.40
N MET A 71 -0.15 -5.82 -8.00
CA MET A 71 -1.18 -5.90 -6.96
C MET A 71 -2.57 -5.68 -7.54
N LEU A 72 -2.70 -5.92 -8.83
CA LEU A 72 -3.92 -6.07 -9.59
C LEU A 72 -3.66 -7.11 -10.68
N GLU A 73 -4.34 -8.25 -10.59
CA GLU A 73 -4.24 -9.35 -11.57
C GLU A 73 -5.59 -10.05 -11.74
N PHE A 74 -5.77 -10.66 -12.90
CA PHE A 74 -6.93 -11.50 -13.21
C PHE A 74 -8.28 -10.78 -12.99
N SER A 75 -8.36 -9.52 -13.42
CA SER A 75 -9.60 -8.75 -13.35
C SER A 75 -10.68 -9.36 -14.25
N GLY A 76 -11.94 -9.24 -13.83
CA GLY A 76 -13.10 -9.64 -14.63
C GLY A 76 -13.44 -8.66 -15.78
N SER A 77 -12.49 -7.89 -16.28
CA SER A 77 -12.67 -6.96 -17.38
C SER A 77 -12.83 -7.65 -18.74
N CYS A 78 -13.26 -6.91 -19.74
CA CYS A 78 -13.34 -7.41 -21.13
C CYS A 78 -11.97 -7.87 -21.63
N ALA A 79 -11.94 -8.88 -22.48
CA ALA A 79 -10.70 -9.36 -23.10
C ALA A 79 -9.98 -8.23 -23.85
N GLY A 80 -8.70 -8.00 -23.52
CA GLY A 80 -7.92 -6.92 -24.11
C GLY A 80 -8.23 -5.51 -23.57
N CYS A 81 -8.92 -5.39 -22.43
CA CYS A 81 -9.20 -4.10 -21.81
C CYS A 81 -7.91 -3.34 -21.50
N ALA A 82 -7.80 -2.11 -22.01
CA ALA A 82 -6.63 -1.26 -21.79
C ALA A 82 -6.56 -0.70 -20.37
N GLU A 83 -7.70 -0.43 -19.72
CA GLU A 83 -7.77 0.14 -18.36
C GLU A 83 -6.98 -0.68 -17.35
N THR A 84 -7.18 -1.99 -17.35
CA THR A 84 -6.57 -2.90 -16.37
C THR A 84 -5.05 -3.02 -16.52
N SER A 85 -4.51 -2.81 -17.74
CA SER A 85 -3.07 -2.82 -17.97
C SER A 85 -2.39 -1.60 -17.33
N TYR A 86 -3.00 -0.43 -17.39
CA TYR A 86 -2.50 0.78 -16.71
C TYR A 86 -2.66 0.70 -15.20
N ALA A 87 -3.83 0.29 -14.72
CA ALA A 87 -4.05 0.11 -13.28
C ALA A 87 -3.06 -0.92 -12.70
N ARG A 88 -2.80 -2.03 -13.40
CA ARG A 88 -1.81 -3.03 -13.03
C ARG A 88 -0.40 -2.42 -12.92
N LEU A 89 0.03 -1.67 -13.92
CA LEU A 89 1.35 -1.02 -13.93
C LEU A 89 1.51 -0.06 -12.74
N VAL A 90 0.50 0.73 -12.44
CA VAL A 90 0.52 1.66 -11.30
C VAL A 90 0.63 0.89 -9.98
N THR A 91 -0.06 -0.26 -9.85
CA THR A 91 0.08 -1.09 -8.65
C THR A 91 1.45 -1.74 -8.52
N GLN A 92 2.13 -2.07 -9.62
CA GLN A 92 3.51 -2.59 -9.58
C GLN A 92 4.51 -1.57 -9.02
N LEU A 93 4.24 -0.28 -9.22
CA LEU A 93 5.14 0.80 -8.81
C LEU A 93 4.80 1.37 -7.42
N PHE A 94 3.53 1.37 -7.04
CA PHE A 94 3.05 2.11 -5.86
C PHE A 94 2.10 1.30 -4.97
N GLY A 95 1.71 0.08 -5.37
CA GLY A 95 0.61 -0.68 -4.78
C GLY A 95 0.75 -0.94 -3.27
N ASP A 96 1.96 -1.10 -2.77
CA ASP A 96 2.26 -1.35 -1.36
C ASP A 96 1.78 -0.24 -0.40
N ARG A 97 1.52 0.95 -0.94
CA ARG A 97 1.14 2.14 -0.17
C ARG A 97 0.13 3.05 -0.90
N MET A 98 -0.72 2.45 -1.73
CA MET A 98 -1.75 3.15 -2.50
C MET A 98 -3.08 3.24 -1.77
N TYR A 99 -3.70 4.41 -1.83
CA TYR A 99 -5.13 4.60 -1.62
C TYR A 99 -5.77 4.95 -2.96
N ILE A 100 -6.86 4.29 -3.30
CA ILE A 100 -7.57 4.48 -4.56
C ILE A 100 -9.00 4.92 -4.25
N SER A 101 -9.36 6.12 -4.67
CA SER A 101 -10.73 6.59 -4.80
C SER A 101 -11.16 6.36 -6.24
N ASN A 102 -12.21 5.58 -6.44
CA ASN A 102 -12.62 5.15 -7.76
C ASN A 102 -13.99 5.71 -8.11
N ALA A 103 -14.12 6.37 -9.26
CA ALA A 103 -15.41 6.78 -9.80
C ALA A 103 -16.18 5.56 -10.28
N THR A 104 -17.50 5.55 -10.04
CA THR A 104 -18.37 4.49 -10.54
C THR A 104 -18.31 4.42 -12.08
N GLY A 105 -18.00 3.25 -12.61
CA GLY A 105 -17.82 2.97 -14.03
C GLY A 105 -17.27 1.58 -14.26
N CYS A 106 -16.60 1.33 -15.40
CA CYS A 106 -15.97 0.03 -15.69
C CYS A 106 -14.99 -0.39 -14.60
N SER A 107 -14.20 0.53 -14.07
CA SER A 107 -13.25 0.28 -13.00
C SER A 107 -13.90 -0.16 -11.67
N SER A 108 -15.17 0.17 -11.45
CA SER A 108 -15.94 -0.37 -10.33
C SER A 108 -16.35 -1.81 -10.57
N ILE A 109 -16.67 -2.15 -11.82
CA ILE A 109 -17.15 -3.48 -12.19
C ILE A 109 -16.04 -4.51 -12.14
N TRP A 110 -14.87 -4.21 -12.69
CA TRP A 110 -13.74 -5.13 -12.63
C TRP A 110 -12.92 -5.02 -11.35
N GLY A 111 -13.01 -3.91 -10.59
CA GLY A 111 -12.20 -3.65 -9.39
C GLY A 111 -12.95 -3.80 -8.06
N GLY A 112 -14.29 -3.66 -8.07
CA GLY A 112 -15.10 -3.47 -6.86
C GLY A 112 -15.71 -4.69 -6.18
N PRO A 113 -16.06 -5.78 -6.87
CA PRO A 113 -16.71 -6.90 -6.20
C PRO A 113 -15.79 -7.56 -5.17
N GLY A 114 -16.17 -7.53 -3.88
CA GLY A 114 -15.32 -8.02 -2.79
C GLY A 114 -14.85 -9.46 -2.95
N ALA A 115 -15.71 -10.34 -3.50
CA ALA A 115 -15.39 -11.76 -3.70
C ALA A 115 -14.47 -12.01 -4.91
N THR A 116 -14.42 -11.09 -5.88
CA THR A 116 -13.68 -11.24 -7.14
C THR A 116 -12.79 -10.04 -7.43
N SER A 117 -12.46 -9.26 -6.40
CA SER A 117 -11.57 -8.11 -6.54
C SER A 117 -10.19 -8.55 -7.07
N PRO A 118 -9.68 -7.94 -8.14
CA PRO A 118 -8.37 -8.24 -8.68
C PRO A 118 -7.23 -7.60 -7.89
N TYR A 119 -7.55 -6.73 -6.94
CA TYR A 119 -6.55 -6.12 -6.07
C TYR A 119 -6.11 -7.12 -5.00
N CYS A 120 -4.80 -7.23 -4.82
CA CYS A 120 -4.19 -8.14 -3.87
C CYS A 120 -3.08 -7.46 -3.06
N THR A 121 -2.52 -8.19 -2.11
CA THR A 121 -1.42 -7.74 -1.27
C THR A 121 -0.12 -8.45 -1.60
N ASP A 122 1.00 -7.82 -1.23
CA ASP A 122 2.29 -8.47 -1.22
C ASP A 122 2.40 -9.50 -0.08
N LYS A 123 3.53 -10.21 -0.03
CA LYS A 123 3.81 -11.21 1.02
C LYS A 123 3.88 -10.65 2.45
N ASN A 124 3.92 -9.32 2.62
CA ASN A 124 3.91 -8.64 3.92
C ASN A 124 2.50 -8.14 4.29
N GLY A 125 1.50 -8.41 3.45
CA GLY A 125 0.11 -7.97 3.65
C GLY A 125 -0.14 -6.52 3.24
N HIS A 126 0.77 -5.89 2.50
CA HIS A 126 0.59 -4.53 1.99
C HIS A 126 0.03 -4.56 0.56
N GLY A 127 -0.93 -3.71 0.28
CA GLY A 127 -1.56 -3.58 -1.03
C GLY A 127 -2.45 -2.36 -1.13
N PRO A 128 -3.06 -2.12 -2.30
CA PRO A 128 -3.95 -0.99 -2.50
C PRO A 128 -5.17 -1.05 -1.58
N ALA A 129 -5.47 0.07 -0.93
CA ALA A 129 -6.76 0.28 -0.29
C ALA A 129 -7.70 0.95 -1.29
N TRP A 130 -8.69 0.22 -1.76
CA TRP A 130 -9.61 0.66 -2.80
C TRP A 130 -10.99 0.98 -2.21
N CYS A 131 -11.57 2.10 -2.62
CA CYS A 131 -12.91 2.51 -2.26
C CYS A 131 -13.63 3.10 -3.48
N ASN A 132 -14.85 2.65 -3.74
CA ASN A 132 -15.69 3.27 -4.75
C ASN A 132 -16.39 4.50 -4.18
N SER A 133 -16.44 5.57 -4.96
CA SER A 133 -17.27 6.75 -4.69
C SER A 133 -18.49 6.74 -5.60
N LEU A 134 -19.36 7.73 -5.45
CA LEU A 134 -20.35 8.04 -6.47
C LEU A 134 -19.66 8.59 -7.73
N PHE A 135 -20.35 8.52 -8.87
CA PHE A 135 -19.78 8.96 -10.15
C PHE A 135 -19.42 10.45 -10.15
N GLU A 136 -20.26 11.27 -9.53
CA GLU A 136 -20.13 12.72 -9.49
C GLU A 136 -19.14 13.25 -8.45
N ASP A 137 -18.89 12.53 -7.34
CA ASP A 137 -18.14 13.05 -6.18
C ASP A 137 -16.73 12.46 -5.98
N ASN A 138 -16.24 11.74 -6.95
CA ASN A 138 -14.97 11.00 -6.79
C ASN A 138 -13.76 11.92 -6.56
N ALA A 139 -13.77 13.09 -7.14
CA ALA A 139 -12.70 14.08 -6.93
C ALA A 139 -12.65 14.52 -5.47
N GLU A 140 -13.79 14.91 -4.90
CA GLU A 140 -13.94 15.33 -3.52
C GLU A 140 -13.63 14.21 -2.55
N HIS A 141 -14.09 13.00 -2.83
CA HIS A 141 -13.84 11.81 -2.03
C HIS A 141 -12.33 11.51 -1.97
N GLY A 142 -11.65 11.49 -3.10
CA GLY A 142 -10.20 11.26 -3.16
C GLY A 142 -9.40 12.38 -2.50
N PHE A 143 -9.85 13.64 -2.65
CA PHE A 143 -9.25 14.76 -1.95
C PHE A 143 -9.44 14.67 -0.43
N GLY A 144 -10.62 14.24 0.03
CA GLY A 144 -10.90 13.98 1.43
C GLY A 144 -9.99 12.89 2.01
N MET A 145 -9.76 11.80 1.28
CA MET A 145 -8.78 10.77 1.66
C MET A 145 -7.38 11.37 1.83
N TYR A 146 -6.95 12.22 0.91
CA TYR A 146 -5.64 12.88 0.99
C TYR A 146 -5.53 13.77 2.23
N VAL A 147 -6.51 14.65 2.47
CA VAL A 147 -6.53 15.55 3.63
C VAL A 147 -6.53 14.76 4.95
N GLY A 148 -7.31 13.68 5.02
CA GLY A 148 -7.33 12.79 6.19
C GLY A 148 -5.96 12.17 6.46
N GLN A 149 -5.27 11.67 5.44
CA GLN A 149 -3.92 11.12 5.55
C GLN A 149 -2.90 12.19 5.97
N GLU A 150 -2.99 13.39 5.39
CA GLU A 150 -2.11 14.51 5.72
C GLU A 150 -2.25 14.88 7.20
N LYS A 151 -3.48 14.99 7.72
CA LYS A 151 -3.74 15.32 9.12
C LYS A 151 -3.25 14.28 10.11
N ILE A 152 -3.44 13.00 9.82
CA ILE A 152 -2.92 11.91 10.66
C ILE A 152 -1.39 11.96 10.68
N ARG A 153 -0.75 12.21 9.55
CA ARG A 153 0.71 12.32 9.48
C ARG A 153 1.26 13.55 10.18
N GLU A 154 0.58 14.70 10.09
CA GLU A 154 0.94 15.90 10.86
C GLU A 154 0.91 15.64 12.37
N ASP A 155 -0.13 14.95 12.88
CA ASP A 155 -0.22 14.54 14.28
C ASP A 155 0.94 13.61 14.67
N LEU A 156 1.25 12.61 13.83
CA LEU A 156 2.38 11.70 14.05
C LEU A 156 3.74 12.41 14.03
N MET A 157 3.94 13.38 13.13
CA MET A 157 5.16 14.19 13.09
C MET A 157 5.31 15.02 14.37
N SER A 158 4.24 15.68 14.81
CA SER A 158 4.24 16.46 16.06
C SER A 158 4.55 15.59 17.28
N LYS A 159 3.94 14.41 17.38
CA LYS A 159 4.21 13.46 18.47
C LYS A 159 5.65 12.92 18.43
N THR A 160 6.17 12.69 17.24
CA THR A 160 7.56 12.25 17.06
C THR A 160 8.55 13.34 17.49
N GLU A 161 8.29 14.61 17.17
CA GLU A 161 9.09 15.74 17.64
C GLU A 161 9.04 15.86 19.15
N GLN A 162 7.87 15.73 19.76
CA GLN A 162 7.71 15.71 21.22
C GLN A 162 8.50 14.56 21.86
N LEU A 163 8.45 13.35 21.27
CA LEU A 163 9.20 12.19 21.75
C LEU A 163 10.72 12.42 21.69
N ILE A 164 11.23 13.05 20.64
CA ILE A 164 12.65 13.41 20.50
C ILE A 164 13.06 14.44 21.57
N ALA A 165 12.19 15.38 21.91
CA ALA A 165 12.45 16.43 22.90
C ALA A 165 12.53 15.91 24.35
N ILE A 166 11.96 14.76 24.65
CA ILE A 166 12.05 14.13 25.99
C ILE A 166 13.49 13.72 26.24
N GLU A 167 14.08 14.21 27.32
CA GLU A 167 15.51 14.06 27.64
C GLU A 167 15.91 12.58 27.76
N TRP A 168 15.12 11.77 28.46
CA TRP A 168 15.39 10.36 28.73
C TRP A 168 14.98 9.38 27.61
N THR A 169 14.47 9.87 26.50
CA THR A 169 14.24 9.01 25.32
C THR A 169 15.56 8.42 24.84
N GLN A 170 15.58 7.12 24.60
CA GLN A 170 16.78 6.38 24.20
C GLN A 170 17.41 6.96 22.93
N PRO A 171 18.74 7.10 22.86
CA PRO A 171 19.41 7.69 21.69
C PRO A 171 19.08 7.00 20.36
N ALA A 172 19.02 5.66 20.36
CA ALA A 172 18.67 4.89 19.16
C ALA A 172 17.24 5.19 18.66
N LEU A 173 16.29 5.39 19.58
CA LEU A 173 14.93 5.79 19.22
C LEU A 173 14.90 7.22 18.67
N LYS A 174 15.64 8.14 19.26
CA LYS A 174 15.77 9.53 18.74
C LYS A 174 16.35 9.55 17.32
N GLU A 175 17.38 8.75 17.07
CA GLU A 175 18.02 8.64 15.76
C GLU A 175 17.04 8.09 14.70
N ALA A 176 16.34 7.00 15.00
CA ALA A 176 15.35 6.41 14.12
C ALA A 176 14.18 7.38 13.85
N ALA A 177 13.69 8.07 14.88
CA ALA A 177 12.66 9.09 14.77
C ALA A 177 13.09 10.26 13.87
N GLN A 178 14.32 10.78 14.07
CA GLN A 178 14.85 11.87 13.25
C GLN A 178 15.05 11.44 11.80
N LYS A 179 15.53 10.22 11.55
CA LYS A 179 15.65 9.65 10.20
C LYS A 179 14.29 9.59 9.51
N TRP A 180 13.25 9.15 10.23
CA TRP A 180 11.89 9.11 9.71
C TRP A 180 11.37 10.51 9.34
N LEU A 181 11.55 11.51 10.20
CA LEU A 181 11.18 12.90 9.93
C LEU A 181 11.92 13.47 8.69
N ASN A 182 13.20 13.18 8.56
CA ASN A 182 14.01 13.67 7.45
C ASN A 182 13.63 13.08 6.10
N THR A 183 13.00 11.90 6.08
CA THR A 183 12.57 11.20 4.85
C THR A 183 11.09 11.35 4.54
N LYS A 184 10.34 12.14 5.30
CA LYS A 184 8.88 12.25 5.26
C LYS A 184 8.28 12.49 3.87
N ASP A 185 9.03 13.12 2.96
CA ASP A 185 8.56 13.49 1.62
C ASP A 185 8.97 12.50 0.53
N ASP A 186 9.92 11.60 0.80
CA ASP A 186 10.36 10.56 -0.11
C ASP A 186 9.68 9.22 0.23
N GLY A 187 8.78 8.76 -0.64
CA GLY A 187 7.98 7.55 -0.37
C GLY A 187 8.81 6.28 -0.15
N ASN A 188 9.92 6.10 -0.88
CA ASN A 188 10.75 4.90 -0.77
C ASN A 188 11.67 4.97 0.46
N ALA A 189 12.38 6.07 0.63
CA ALA A 189 13.25 6.29 1.79
C ALA A 189 12.42 6.30 3.10
N ASN A 190 11.22 6.90 3.08
CA ASN A 190 10.33 6.92 4.22
C ASN A 190 9.80 5.52 4.58
N ALA A 191 9.52 4.66 3.60
CA ALA A 191 9.09 3.29 3.87
C ALA A 191 10.16 2.48 4.62
N GLU A 192 11.43 2.61 4.24
CA GLU A 192 12.54 1.97 4.95
C GLU A 192 12.76 2.59 6.34
N ALA A 193 12.76 3.91 6.45
CA ALA A 193 12.88 4.60 7.74
C ALA A 193 11.72 4.26 8.68
N THR A 194 10.51 4.04 8.16
CA THR A 194 9.36 3.61 8.95
C THR A 194 9.59 2.25 9.60
N LYS A 195 10.17 1.28 8.89
CA LYS A 195 10.47 -0.05 9.45
C LYS A 195 11.43 0.05 10.65
N GLU A 196 12.49 0.83 10.47
CA GLU A 196 13.47 1.07 11.54
C GLU A 196 12.84 1.80 12.73
N TYR A 197 12.02 2.81 12.45
CA TYR A 197 11.36 3.59 13.49
C TYR A 197 10.34 2.75 14.28
N VAL A 198 9.50 1.97 13.62
CA VAL A 198 8.55 1.06 14.28
C VAL A 198 9.28 0.04 15.15
N ALA A 199 10.36 -0.55 14.65
CA ALA A 199 11.19 -1.48 15.44
C ALA A 199 11.79 -0.80 16.70
N ALA A 200 12.28 0.44 16.55
CA ALA A 200 12.80 1.22 17.67
C ALA A 200 11.70 1.59 18.69
N LEU A 201 10.50 1.95 18.24
CA LEU A 201 9.35 2.21 19.11
C LEU A 201 8.97 0.95 19.91
N GLN A 202 8.86 -0.19 19.25
CA GLN A 202 8.53 -1.47 19.90
C GLN A 202 9.58 -1.92 20.92
N ALA A 203 10.86 -1.65 20.66
CA ALA A 203 11.95 -1.98 21.56
C ALA A 203 12.04 -1.03 22.78
N ASN A 204 11.36 0.12 22.74
CA ASN A 204 11.50 1.16 23.77
C ASN A 204 10.18 1.47 24.52
N ILE A 205 9.13 0.68 24.32
CA ILE A 205 7.91 0.78 25.10
C ILE A 205 7.96 -0.24 26.24
N ALA A 206 7.83 0.24 27.48
CA ALA A 206 7.80 -0.65 28.64
C ALA A 206 6.36 -1.13 28.87
N THR A 207 6.17 -2.43 28.92
CA THR A 207 4.90 -3.06 29.32
C THR A 207 4.69 -2.96 30.83
N VAL A 208 3.45 -3.05 31.29
CA VAL A 208 3.13 -3.06 32.74
C VAL A 208 3.78 -4.26 33.44
N ASP A 209 3.93 -5.42 32.78
CA ASP A 209 4.56 -6.59 33.34
C ASP A 209 6.07 -6.41 33.48
N GLU A 210 6.75 -5.77 32.52
CA GLU A 210 8.17 -5.40 32.65
C GLU A 210 8.38 -4.36 33.74
N LEU A 211 7.46 -3.39 33.87
CA LEU A 211 7.50 -2.41 34.99
C LEU A 211 7.32 -3.07 36.32
N ALA A 212 6.45 -4.07 36.46
CA ALA A 212 6.22 -4.83 37.66
C ALA A 212 7.44 -5.65 38.11
N ALA A 213 8.30 -6.06 37.18
CA ALA A 213 9.54 -6.78 37.47
C ALA A 213 10.59 -5.90 38.15
N VAL A 214 10.44 -4.58 38.14
CA VAL A 214 11.34 -3.64 38.83
C VAL A 214 10.76 -3.31 40.21
N PRO A 215 11.40 -3.71 41.32
CA PRO A 215 10.83 -3.56 42.66
C PRO A 215 10.35 -2.14 43.00
N LYS A 216 11.07 -1.12 42.55
CA LYS A 216 10.74 0.30 42.76
C LYS A 216 9.40 0.72 42.13
N PHE A 217 8.95 0.03 41.08
CA PHE A 217 7.75 0.37 40.33
C PHE A 217 6.63 -0.66 40.48
N ALA A 218 6.78 -1.69 41.31
CA ALA A 218 5.83 -2.78 41.43
C ALA A 218 4.42 -2.33 41.87
N GLU A 219 4.33 -1.40 42.84
CA GLU A 219 3.05 -0.84 43.28
C GLU A 219 2.37 -0.06 42.18
N HIS A 220 3.10 0.82 41.48
CA HIS A 220 2.59 1.59 40.37
C HIS A 220 2.15 0.70 39.20
N ALA A 221 2.88 -0.34 38.88
CA ALA A 221 2.49 -1.33 37.87
C ALA A 221 1.20 -2.07 38.26
N ALA A 222 0.99 -2.37 39.55
CA ALA A 222 -0.25 -2.98 40.02
C ALA A 222 -1.46 -2.04 39.83
N GLU A 223 -1.28 -0.75 40.08
CA GLU A 223 -2.33 0.25 39.84
C GLU A 223 -2.68 0.37 38.36
N LEU A 224 -1.67 0.41 37.47
CA LEU A 224 -1.88 0.45 36.02
C LEU A 224 -2.60 -0.81 35.52
N LYS A 225 -2.22 -1.98 36.04
CA LYS A 225 -2.87 -3.25 35.70
C LYS A 225 -4.33 -3.29 36.17
N ALA A 226 -4.62 -2.75 37.34
CA ALA A 226 -6.00 -2.61 37.84
C ALA A 226 -6.86 -1.70 36.99
N LYS A 227 -6.27 -0.69 36.33
CA LYS A 227 -6.92 0.20 35.34
C LYS A 227 -7.03 -0.40 33.96
N GLY A 228 -6.45 -1.58 33.70
CA GLY A 228 -6.45 -2.24 32.39
C GLY A 228 -5.41 -1.68 31.41
N GLU A 229 -4.45 -0.91 31.89
CA GLU A 229 -3.37 -0.36 31.07
C GLU A 229 -2.40 -1.46 30.63
N LYS A 230 -1.89 -1.35 29.42
CA LYS A 230 -0.94 -2.32 28.85
C LYS A 230 0.51 -1.87 28.98
N PHE A 231 0.73 -0.56 29.04
CA PHE A 231 2.05 0.05 29.00
C PHE A 231 2.25 1.02 30.18
N CYS A 232 3.52 1.34 30.45
CA CYS A 232 3.91 2.40 31.36
C CYS A 232 3.25 3.73 30.98
N ASP A 233 2.82 4.50 31.96
CA ASP A 233 2.12 5.78 31.77
C ASP A 233 3.03 7.01 31.76
N CYS A 234 4.36 6.84 31.70
CA CYS A 234 5.26 7.97 31.54
C CYS A 234 5.06 8.64 30.15
N ASP A 235 5.41 9.92 30.05
CA ASP A 235 5.15 10.72 28.84
C ASP A 235 5.75 10.09 27.57
N ALA A 236 6.94 9.51 27.68
CA ALA A 236 7.57 8.82 26.54
C ALA A 236 6.77 7.58 26.11
N CYS A 237 6.38 6.70 27.06
CA CYS A 237 5.62 5.50 26.73
C CYS A 237 4.22 5.81 26.21
N LYS A 238 3.56 6.86 26.69
CA LYS A 238 2.28 7.33 26.15
C LYS A 238 2.42 7.74 24.69
N LEU A 239 3.41 8.58 24.36
CA LEU A 239 3.67 8.99 22.98
C LEU A 239 4.02 7.80 22.08
N VAL A 240 4.86 6.87 22.57
CA VAL A 240 5.21 5.66 21.82
C VAL A 240 4.00 4.80 21.57
N ALA A 241 3.11 4.61 22.56
CA ALA A 241 1.87 3.85 22.40
C ALA A 241 0.93 4.50 21.35
N GLU A 242 0.74 5.82 21.42
CA GLU A 242 -0.10 6.55 20.49
C GLU A 242 0.45 6.51 19.05
N ILE A 243 1.77 6.58 18.89
CA ILE A 243 2.41 6.47 17.58
C ILE A 243 2.27 5.03 17.04
N LEU A 244 2.47 4.01 17.89
CA LEU A 244 2.33 2.61 17.51
C LEU A 244 0.88 2.23 17.15
N ASP A 245 -0.11 2.81 17.81
CA ASP A 245 -1.53 2.63 17.45
C ASP A 245 -1.83 3.06 16.02
N LYS A 246 -1.13 4.10 15.56
CA LYS A 246 -1.24 4.65 14.19
C LYS A 246 -0.05 4.27 13.29
N LYS A 247 0.68 3.20 13.59
CA LYS A 247 1.92 2.82 12.86
C LYS A 247 1.73 2.67 11.35
N ASP A 248 0.55 2.23 10.91
CA ASP A 248 0.26 2.01 9.49
C ASP A 248 0.19 3.30 8.69
N TYR A 249 0.08 4.46 9.37
CA TYR A 249 0.12 5.78 8.76
C TYR A 249 1.51 6.41 8.76
N LEU A 250 2.52 5.79 9.39
CA LEU A 250 3.90 6.28 9.38
C LEU A 250 4.52 6.26 7.97
N SER A 251 4.25 5.23 7.17
CA SER A 251 4.66 5.23 5.76
C SER A 251 3.87 6.24 4.95
N LYS A 252 4.59 7.01 4.11
CA LYS A 252 3.95 7.97 3.20
C LYS A 252 3.08 7.23 2.19
N LYS A 253 1.78 7.41 2.26
CA LYS A 253 0.82 6.86 1.30
C LYS A 253 0.77 7.73 0.04
N SER A 254 0.41 7.11 -1.08
CA SER A 254 0.04 7.81 -2.30
C SER A 254 -1.47 7.71 -2.49
N VAL A 255 -2.13 8.84 -2.70
CA VAL A 255 -3.57 8.90 -2.94
C VAL A 255 -3.80 9.09 -4.43
N TRP A 256 -4.63 8.23 -4.99
CA TRP A 256 -4.96 8.15 -6.41
C TRP A 256 -6.47 8.27 -6.59
N ILE A 257 -6.85 9.01 -7.59
CA ILE A 257 -8.23 9.13 -8.04
C ILE A 257 -8.30 8.47 -9.41
N PHE A 258 -9.11 7.41 -9.53
CA PHE A 258 -9.32 6.66 -10.74
C PHE A 258 -10.71 6.95 -11.30
N GLY A 259 -10.83 7.11 -12.61
CA GLY A 259 -12.12 7.23 -13.27
C GLY A 259 -11.97 7.27 -14.77
N GLY A 260 -13.08 7.06 -15.47
CA GLY A 260 -13.15 7.17 -16.93
C GLY A 260 -13.27 8.62 -17.41
N ASP A 261 -13.27 8.78 -18.70
CA ASP A 261 -13.43 10.03 -19.43
C ASP A 261 -14.72 10.78 -19.07
N GLY A 262 -15.86 10.09 -19.02
CA GLY A 262 -17.15 10.69 -18.64
C GLY A 262 -17.16 11.29 -17.24
N TRP A 263 -16.46 10.69 -16.29
CA TRP A 263 -16.24 11.31 -14.99
C TRP A 263 -15.32 12.54 -15.08
N ALA A 264 -14.15 12.35 -15.70
CA ALA A 264 -13.09 13.35 -15.64
C ALA A 264 -13.39 14.60 -16.47
N TYR A 265 -14.06 14.46 -17.60
CA TYR A 265 -14.27 15.54 -18.56
C TYR A 265 -15.66 16.18 -18.46
N ASP A 266 -16.61 15.52 -17.80
CA ASP A 266 -17.98 16.00 -17.65
C ASP A 266 -18.34 16.27 -16.18
N ILE A 267 -18.98 15.30 -15.52
CA ILE A 267 -19.65 15.55 -14.22
C ILE A 267 -18.66 15.80 -13.07
N GLY A 268 -17.50 15.17 -13.11
CA GLY A 268 -16.45 15.31 -12.09
C GLY A 268 -15.45 16.44 -12.33
N TYR A 269 -15.55 17.12 -13.49
CA TYR A 269 -14.53 18.09 -13.94
C TYR A 269 -14.32 19.23 -12.94
N GLY A 270 -15.38 19.79 -12.38
CA GLY A 270 -15.26 20.92 -11.44
C GLY A 270 -14.47 20.59 -10.18
N GLY A 271 -14.71 19.40 -9.59
CA GLY A 271 -13.93 18.91 -8.46
C GLY A 271 -12.49 18.60 -8.84
N LEU A 272 -12.28 17.99 -10.01
CA LEU A 272 -10.97 17.66 -10.52
C LEU A 272 -10.11 18.91 -10.80
N ASP A 273 -10.69 19.94 -11.43
CA ASP A 273 -10.04 21.24 -11.66
C ASP A 273 -9.56 21.87 -10.36
N HIS A 274 -10.43 21.88 -9.34
CA HIS A 274 -10.08 22.38 -8.01
C HIS A 274 -8.89 21.61 -7.40
N ILE A 275 -8.88 20.28 -7.49
CA ILE A 275 -7.79 19.46 -6.95
C ILE A 275 -6.48 19.76 -7.65
N LEU A 276 -6.49 19.84 -8.99
CA LEU A 276 -5.31 20.17 -9.78
C LEU A 276 -4.79 21.58 -9.45
N ALA A 277 -5.69 22.55 -9.31
CA ALA A 277 -5.36 23.91 -8.93
C ALA A 277 -4.82 24.03 -7.49
N SER A 278 -5.18 23.10 -6.59
CA SER A 278 -4.74 23.12 -5.19
C SER A 278 -3.24 22.85 -5.01
N GLY A 279 -2.57 22.28 -6.02
CA GLY A 279 -1.17 21.86 -5.96
C GLY A 279 -0.86 20.75 -4.95
N ARG A 280 -1.90 20.08 -4.41
CA ARG A 280 -1.74 18.98 -3.46
C ARG A 280 -1.23 17.71 -4.15
N ASN A 281 -0.55 16.86 -3.39
CA ASN A 281 0.10 15.65 -3.91
C ASN A 281 -0.92 14.50 -4.08
N VAL A 282 -1.97 14.75 -4.84
CA VAL A 282 -2.96 13.75 -5.29
C VAL A 282 -2.64 13.36 -6.73
N LYS A 283 -2.75 12.08 -7.06
CA LYS A 283 -2.55 11.56 -8.41
C LYS A 283 -3.91 11.28 -9.02
N VAL A 284 -4.04 11.59 -10.28
CA VAL A 284 -5.25 11.31 -11.04
C VAL A 284 -4.90 10.39 -12.19
N LEU A 285 -5.63 9.29 -12.31
CA LEU A 285 -5.57 8.39 -13.45
C LEU A 285 -6.90 8.42 -14.16
N VAL A 286 -6.94 9.12 -15.30
CA VAL A 286 -8.08 9.09 -16.23
C VAL A 286 -7.86 7.93 -17.19
N MET A 287 -8.80 7.00 -17.18
CA MET A 287 -8.84 5.85 -18.10
C MET A 287 -9.77 6.19 -19.23
N ASP A 288 -9.23 6.93 -20.19
CA ASP A 288 -9.91 7.36 -21.39
C ASP A 288 -9.92 6.20 -22.40
N THR A 289 -11.09 5.77 -22.79
CA THR A 289 -11.31 4.61 -23.66
C THR A 289 -12.06 4.95 -24.95
N GLU A 290 -12.26 6.22 -25.27
CA GLU A 290 -12.84 6.69 -26.53
C GLU A 290 -11.91 6.58 -27.74
#